data_caf80f162d48d037c08d3e486fc6fae3
#
_entry.id   caf80f162d48d037c08d3e486fc6fae3
#
_cell.length_a   1.000
_cell.length_b   1.000
_cell.length_c   1.000
_cell.angle_alpha   90.00
_cell.angle_beta   90.00
_cell.angle_gamma   90.00
#
_symmetry.space_group_name_H-M   'P 1'
#
loop_
_entity.id
_entity.type
_entity.pdbx_description
1 polymer ?
#
loop_
_entity_poly.entity_id
_entity_poly.type
_entity_poly.pdbx_seq_one_letter_code
_entity_poly.pdbx_strand_id
1 'polypeptide(L)'
;GKGVMHLLAPLDGLKGAMLAGTPTAHIGHVKVFSTKRACPTCGTSYPELDPRMFSYNSKHGWCTTCVGTGLALTREQRKAYDDSKRDDDPKGREQSFPSEEAEVEGIVDAPCPDCHGTRLNPKSRQVTFDARAISEVAALSVATARAWVEGLTREGHLSVRETRIGRDVISEIAGRLQ
;
A
#
# COMPACT_ATOMS: atom_id res chain seq x y z
N GLY A 1 -1.01 16.07 -20.31
CA GLY A 1 -1.05 14.89 -19.44
C GLY A 1 0.28 14.64 -18.77
N LYS A 2 0.27 14.16 -17.54
CA LYS A 2 1.50 13.88 -16.75
C LYS A 2 2.22 12.57 -17.21
N GLY A 3 2.02 12.13 -18.48
CA GLY A 3 2.62 10.89 -19.00
C GLY A 3 1.93 9.61 -18.50
N VAL A 4 0.70 9.71 -18.03
CA VAL A 4 -0.13 8.57 -17.62
C VAL A 4 -1.44 8.61 -18.40
N MET A 5 -1.87 7.46 -18.94
CA MET A 5 -3.16 7.26 -19.59
C MET A 5 -3.90 6.12 -18.88
N HIS A 6 -5.16 6.33 -18.59
CA HIS A 6 -6.05 5.31 -18.06
C HIS A 6 -6.99 4.85 -19.18
N LEU A 7 -7.03 3.57 -19.46
CA LEU A 7 -7.94 2.95 -20.40
C LEU A 7 -8.91 2.05 -19.65
N LEU A 8 -10.19 2.34 -19.75
CA LEU A 8 -11.24 1.47 -19.25
C LEU A 8 -11.73 0.56 -20.37
N ALA A 9 -11.54 -0.74 -20.26
CA ALA A 9 -11.94 -1.74 -21.25
C ALA A 9 -12.06 -3.15 -20.61
N PRO A 10 -12.85 -4.06 -21.20
CA PRO A 10 -13.85 -3.83 -22.23
C PRO A 10 -15.09 -3.09 -21.70
N LEU A 11 -15.87 -2.49 -22.59
CA LEU A 11 -17.09 -1.74 -22.24
C LEU A 11 -18.37 -2.49 -22.67
N ASP A 12 -18.25 -3.79 -22.88
CA ASP A 12 -19.38 -4.64 -23.30
C ASP A 12 -20.49 -4.58 -22.25
N GLY A 13 -21.70 -4.35 -22.73
CA GLY A 13 -22.88 -4.21 -21.84
C GLY A 13 -23.07 -2.83 -21.21
N LEU A 14 -22.10 -1.88 -21.29
CA LEU A 14 -22.20 -0.57 -20.65
C LEU A 14 -23.46 0.19 -21.12
N LYS A 15 -23.71 0.24 -22.44
CA LYS A 15 -24.89 0.91 -22.99
C LYS A 15 -26.20 0.32 -22.47
N GLY A 16 -26.28 -1.01 -22.39
CA GLY A 16 -27.45 -1.71 -21.87
C GLY A 16 -27.69 -1.42 -20.38
N ALA A 17 -26.61 -1.45 -19.57
CA ALA A 17 -26.68 -1.13 -18.17
C ALA A 17 -27.12 0.32 -17.90
N MET A 18 -26.58 1.27 -18.67
CA MET A 18 -26.98 2.69 -18.58
C MET A 18 -28.46 2.91 -18.94
N LEU A 19 -28.95 2.25 -19.99
CA LEU A 19 -30.36 2.34 -20.41
C LEU A 19 -31.30 1.70 -19.39
N ALA A 20 -30.86 0.64 -18.73
CA ALA A 20 -31.63 -0.08 -17.71
C ALA A 20 -31.50 0.55 -16.30
N GLY A 21 -30.66 1.58 -16.10
CA GLY A 21 -30.41 2.19 -14.80
C GLY A 21 -29.73 1.25 -13.80
N THR A 22 -29.03 0.21 -14.29
CA THR A 22 -28.32 -0.75 -13.42
C THR A 22 -26.91 -0.28 -13.09
N PRO A 23 -26.30 -0.71 -11.94
CA PRO A 23 -24.95 -0.33 -11.57
C PRO A 23 -23.92 -0.72 -12.62
N THR A 24 -23.04 0.20 -12.99
CA THR A 24 -21.99 0.03 -14.02
C THR A 24 -20.60 -0.22 -13.45
N ALA A 25 -20.43 -0.21 -12.13
CA ALA A 25 -19.14 -0.30 -11.45
C ALA A 25 -18.36 -1.62 -11.72
N HIS A 26 -19.06 -2.66 -12.17
CA HIS A 26 -18.47 -3.96 -12.53
C HIS A 26 -18.07 -4.07 -14.00
N ILE A 27 -18.36 -3.05 -14.83
CA ILE A 27 -18.12 -3.07 -16.28
C ILE A 27 -16.76 -2.45 -16.57
N GLY A 28 -15.91 -3.25 -17.21
CA GLY A 28 -14.56 -2.86 -17.62
C GLY A 28 -13.52 -2.91 -16.50
N HIS A 29 -12.27 -2.91 -16.92
CA HIS A 29 -11.12 -2.84 -16.05
C HIS A 29 -10.23 -1.67 -16.47
N VAL A 30 -9.73 -0.90 -15.50
CA VAL A 30 -8.81 0.20 -15.77
C VAL A 30 -7.41 -0.38 -16.03
N LYS A 31 -6.90 -0.15 -17.25
CA LYS A 31 -5.49 -0.36 -17.59
C LYS A 31 -4.75 0.97 -17.52
N VAL A 32 -3.64 0.99 -16.80
CA VAL A 32 -2.81 2.19 -16.67
C VAL A 32 -1.61 2.05 -17.59
N PHE A 33 -1.39 3.06 -18.43
CA PHE A 33 -0.22 3.16 -19.29
C PHE A 33 0.60 4.37 -18.85
N SER A 34 1.89 4.19 -18.62
CA SER A 34 2.78 5.27 -18.20
C SER A 34 4.06 5.23 -19.02
N THR A 35 4.47 6.40 -19.56
CA THR A 35 5.75 6.56 -20.23
C THR A 35 6.92 6.71 -19.26
N LYS A 36 6.64 7.01 -17.98
CA LYS A 36 7.66 7.24 -16.96
C LYS A 36 7.85 6.06 -16.00
N ARG A 37 6.83 5.21 -15.87
CA ARG A 37 6.80 4.10 -14.91
C ARG A 37 6.41 2.79 -15.59
N ALA A 38 6.87 2.59 -16.80
CA ALA A 38 6.72 1.33 -17.52
C ALA A 38 7.97 0.45 -17.31
N CYS A 39 7.74 -0.83 -17.07
CA CYS A 39 8.83 -1.80 -17.05
C CYS A 39 9.47 -1.90 -18.44
N PRO A 40 10.79 -1.69 -18.60
CA PRO A 40 11.42 -1.74 -19.92
C PRO A 40 11.40 -3.14 -20.55
N THR A 41 11.27 -4.19 -19.73
CA THR A 41 11.30 -5.57 -20.20
C THR A 41 9.93 -6.07 -20.65
N CYS A 42 8.87 -5.82 -19.87
CA CYS A 42 7.53 -6.37 -20.15
C CYS A 42 6.48 -5.32 -20.52
N GLY A 43 6.84 -4.03 -20.51
CA GLY A 43 5.92 -2.92 -20.82
C GLY A 43 4.83 -2.67 -19.77
N THR A 44 4.81 -3.41 -18.67
CA THR A 44 3.83 -3.19 -17.59
C THR A 44 3.98 -1.79 -17.02
N SER A 45 2.88 -1.05 -16.99
CA SER A 45 2.85 0.32 -16.45
C SER A 45 2.34 0.32 -15.01
N TYR A 46 3.00 1.11 -14.18
CA TYR A 46 2.67 1.24 -12.76
C TYR A 46 2.07 2.62 -12.48
N PRO A 47 1.11 2.71 -11.54
CA PRO A 47 0.57 4.00 -11.10
C PRO A 47 1.63 4.81 -10.34
N GLU A 48 1.33 6.05 -10.04
CA GLU A 48 2.14 6.87 -9.14
C GLU A 48 2.16 6.26 -7.75
N LEU A 49 3.35 6.23 -7.13
CA LEU A 49 3.48 5.77 -5.76
C LEU A 49 2.79 6.78 -4.84
N ASP A 50 1.81 6.30 -4.10
CA ASP A 50 1.11 7.05 -3.06
C ASP A 50 1.64 6.58 -1.70
N PRO A 51 2.01 7.49 -0.77
CA PRO A 51 2.46 7.09 0.57
C PRO A 51 1.52 6.13 1.30
N ARG A 52 0.20 6.24 1.05
CA ARG A 52 -0.81 5.33 1.62
C ARG A 52 -0.64 3.88 1.20
N MET A 53 0.03 3.62 0.06
CA MET A 53 0.36 2.26 -0.36
C MET A 53 1.29 1.53 0.61
N PHE A 54 2.01 2.26 1.44
CA PHE A 54 2.96 1.70 2.40
C PHE A 54 2.39 1.63 3.82
N SER A 55 1.11 1.95 4.00
CA SER A 55 0.40 1.84 5.27
C SER A 55 -0.52 0.62 5.26
N TYR A 56 -0.36 -0.27 6.25
CA TYR A 56 -1.26 -1.40 6.47
C TYR A 56 -2.62 -0.97 7.07
N ASN A 57 -2.77 0.29 7.48
CA ASN A 57 -4.02 0.88 7.95
C ASN A 57 -4.83 1.49 6.80
N SER A 58 -4.26 1.58 5.60
CA SER A 58 -4.90 2.14 4.42
C SER A 58 -5.36 1.05 3.45
N LYS A 59 -6.56 1.20 2.86
CA LYS A 59 -7.08 0.34 1.79
C LYS A 59 -6.18 0.31 0.56
N HIS A 60 -5.34 1.35 0.36
CA HIS A 60 -4.37 1.41 -0.72
C HIS A 60 -3.16 0.50 -0.48
N GLY A 61 -2.80 0.24 0.78
CA GLY A 61 -1.59 -0.46 1.17
C GLY A 61 -1.81 -1.85 1.76
N TRP A 62 -2.91 -2.08 2.44
CA TRP A 62 -3.11 -3.31 3.19
C TRP A 62 -3.24 -4.56 2.31
N CYS A 63 -2.94 -5.71 2.89
CA CYS A 63 -3.25 -7.00 2.30
C CYS A 63 -4.77 -7.23 2.32
N THR A 64 -5.36 -7.48 1.16
CA THR A 64 -6.81 -7.66 1.03
C THR A 64 -7.36 -8.90 1.72
N THR A 65 -6.50 -9.88 2.01
CA THR A 65 -6.90 -11.13 2.68
C THR A 65 -7.03 -10.95 4.18
N CYS A 66 -6.15 -10.17 4.81
CA CYS A 66 -6.18 -9.95 6.25
C CYS A 66 -6.54 -8.50 6.62
N VAL A 67 -6.87 -7.65 5.68
CA VAL A 67 -7.23 -6.23 5.86
C VAL A 67 -6.28 -5.47 6.80
N GLY A 68 -4.99 -5.74 6.68
CA GLY A 68 -3.92 -5.10 7.44
C GLY A 68 -3.64 -5.69 8.83
N THR A 69 -4.33 -6.73 9.28
CA THR A 69 -4.07 -7.36 10.58
C THR A 69 -2.79 -8.22 10.59
N GLY A 70 -2.43 -8.79 9.45
CA GLY A 70 -1.32 -9.75 9.33
C GLY A 70 -1.68 -11.17 9.73
N LEU A 71 -2.88 -11.41 10.22
CA LEU A 71 -3.35 -12.69 10.74
C LEU A 71 -4.25 -13.42 9.76
N ALA A 72 -4.38 -14.72 9.92
CA ALA A 72 -5.35 -15.53 9.20
C ALA A 72 -6.75 -15.24 9.74
N LEU A 73 -7.62 -14.71 8.89
CA LEU A 73 -8.99 -14.34 9.26
C LEU A 73 -10.00 -15.19 8.51
N THR A 74 -11.11 -15.53 9.18
CA THR A 74 -12.30 -16.03 8.51
C THR A 74 -12.94 -14.93 7.66
N ARG A 75 -13.90 -15.32 6.81
CA ARG A 75 -14.61 -14.35 5.96
C ARG A 75 -15.41 -13.35 6.80
N GLU A 76 -16.01 -13.80 7.87
CA GLU A 76 -16.82 -12.98 8.80
C GLU A 76 -15.92 -12.01 9.56
N GLN A 77 -14.81 -12.50 10.11
CA GLN A 77 -13.82 -11.67 10.80
C GLN A 77 -13.27 -10.60 9.88
N ARG A 78 -12.87 -10.98 8.64
CA ARG A 78 -12.39 -10.02 7.65
C ARG A 78 -13.43 -8.92 7.36
N LYS A 79 -14.73 -9.30 7.23
CA LYS A 79 -15.80 -8.33 6.99
C LYS A 79 -15.96 -7.37 8.16
N ALA A 80 -15.93 -7.87 9.39
CA ALA A 80 -16.00 -7.03 10.59
C ALA A 80 -14.86 -5.99 10.63
N TYR A 81 -13.63 -6.39 10.32
CA TYR A 81 -12.49 -5.48 10.22
C TYR A 81 -12.62 -4.47 9.07
N ASP A 82 -13.09 -4.89 7.88
CA ASP A 82 -13.27 -4.00 6.74
C ASP A 82 -14.38 -2.98 7.02
N ASP A 83 -15.47 -3.41 7.63
CA ASP A 83 -16.60 -2.54 8.00
C ASP A 83 -16.20 -1.53 9.11
N SER A 84 -15.37 -1.93 10.09
CA SER A 84 -14.87 -1.02 11.14
C SER A 84 -13.95 0.08 10.60
N LYS A 85 -13.32 -0.15 9.45
CA LYS A 85 -12.44 0.80 8.76
C LYS A 85 -13.13 1.51 7.59
N ARG A 86 -14.44 1.39 7.46
CA ARG A 86 -15.20 2.18 6.49
C ARG A 86 -15.21 3.63 6.91
N ASP A 87 -14.75 4.47 6.01
CA ASP A 87 -14.92 5.91 6.11
C ASP A 87 -16.39 6.27 5.91
N ASP A 88 -17.09 6.53 6.99
CA ASP A 88 -18.37 7.25 6.98
C ASP A 88 -18.16 8.78 6.84
N ASP A 89 -16.92 9.25 6.61
CA ASP A 89 -16.62 10.65 6.38
C ASP A 89 -16.97 11.05 4.94
N PRO A 90 -18.06 11.83 4.73
CA PRO A 90 -18.44 12.32 3.40
C PRO A 90 -17.39 13.20 2.74
N LYS A 91 -16.31 13.57 3.44
CA LYS A 91 -15.18 14.35 2.91
C LYS A 91 -14.00 13.47 2.45
N GLY A 92 -14.13 12.13 2.49
CA GLY A 92 -13.11 11.20 2.00
C GLY A 92 -11.77 11.30 2.72
N ARG A 93 -11.75 11.75 3.96
CA ARG A 93 -10.55 11.73 4.80
C ARG A 93 -10.40 10.33 5.39
N GLU A 94 -9.49 9.61 4.83
CA GLU A 94 -9.05 8.34 5.39
C GLU A 94 -8.47 8.59 6.78
N GLN A 95 -9.14 8.10 7.83
CA GLN A 95 -8.59 8.17 9.18
C GLN A 95 -7.36 7.26 9.24
N SER A 96 -6.23 7.84 9.58
CA SER A 96 -4.95 7.11 9.67
C SER A 96 -4.92 6.07 10.80
N PHE A 97 -5.85 6.21 11.76
CA PHE A 97 -6.01 5.28 12.88
C PHE A 97 -7.50 5.06 13.13
N PRO A 98 -7.98 3.82 13.18
CA PRO A 98 -9.33 3.55 13.67
C PRO A 98 -9.43 4.02 15.11
N SER A 99 -10.51 4.73 15.44
CA SER A 99 -10.76 5.22 16.80
C SER A 99 -11.03 4.08 17.78
N GLU A 100 -11.43 2.92 17.28
CA GLU A 100 -11.66 1.69 18.04
C GLU A 100 -11.19 0.50 17.21
N GLU A 101 -10.40 -0.38 17.82
CA GLU A 101 -10.08 -1.67 17.20
C GLU A 101 -11.33 -2.54 17.27
N ALA A 102 -11.72 -3.15 16.14
CA ALA A 102 -12.83 -4.11 16.15
C ALA A 102 -12.44 -5.29 17.06
N GLU A 103 -13.18 -5.46 18.15
CA GLU A 103 -13.07 -6.65 18.98
C GLU A 103 -13.64 -7.84 18.20
N VAL A 104 -12.78 -8.58 17.54
CA VAL A 104 -13.17 -9.79 16.79
C VAL A 104 -12.70 -11.00 17.57
N GLU A 105 -13.66 -11.72 18.13
CA GLU A 105 -13.39 -12.93 18.92
C GLU A 105 -12.88 -14.09 18.04
N GLY A 106 -12.12 -14.99 18.65
CA GLY A 106 -11.70 -16.26 18.03
C GLY A 106 -10.66 -16.13 16.92
N ILE A 107 -9.88 -15.04 16.91
CA ILE A 107 -8.77 -14.91 15.96
C ILE A 107 -7.67 -15.90 16.37
N VAL A 108 -7.26 -16.72 15.41
CA VAL A 108 -6.12 -17.62 15.58
C VAL A 108 -4.84 -16.81 15.37
N ASP A 109 -3.87 -16.96 16.27
CA ASP A 109 -2.53 -16.37 16.14
C ASP A 109 -1.70 -17.16 15.10
N ALA A 110 -2.13 -17.02 13.84
CA ALA A 110 -1.46 -17.60 12.68
C ALA A 110 -1.26 -16.51 11.64
N PRO A 111 -0.09 -16.46 10.98
CA PRO A 111 0.17 -15.45 9.96
C PRO A 111 -0.76 -15.61 8.76
N CYS A 112 -1.15 -14.50 8.17
CA CYS A 112 -1.96 -14.47 6.95
C CYS A 112 -1.26 -15.27 5.83
N PRO A 113 -1.97 -16.18 5.13
CA PRO A 113 -1.35 -17.03 4.11
C PRO A 113 -0.83 -16.25 2.89
N ASP A 114 -1.37 -15.07 2.60
CA ASP A 114 -0.98 -14.28 1.43
C ASP A 114 0.17 -13.30 1.73
N CYS A 115 0.13 -12.64 2.86
CA CYS A 115 1.14 -11.64 3.18
C CYS A 115 2.19 -12.12 4.18
N HIS A 116 2.01 -13.31 4.77
CA HIS A 116 2.93 -13.91 5.76
C HIS A 116 3.27 -12.95 6.92
N GLY A 117 2.26 -12.22 7.40
CA GLY A 117 2.40 -11.28 8.50
C GLY A 117 2.89 -9.87 8.11
N THR A 118 3.29 -9.61 6.85
CA THR A 118 3.75 -8.28 6.43
C THR A 118 2.65 -7.22 6.38
N ARG A 119 1.38 -7.61 6.42
CA ARG A 119 0.18 -6.76 6.42
C ARG A 119 -0.07 -5.99 5.12
N LEU A 120 0.90 -5.95 4.20
CA LEU A 120 0.86 -5.16 2.98
C LEU A 120 0.49 -6.00 1.75
N ASN A 121 -0.11 -5.33 0.77
CA ASN A 121 -0.45 -5.94 -0.51
C ASN A 121 0.81 -6.26 -1.35
N PRO A 122 0.71 -7.14 -2.37
CA PRO A 122 1.87 -7.54 -3.17
C PRO A 122 2.58 -6.38 -3.88
N LYS A 123 1.85 -5.35 -4.33
CA LYS A 123 2.45 -4.20 -5.03
C LYS A 123 3.33 -3.38 -4.09
N SER A 124 2.83 -3.10 -2.88
CA SER A 124 3.57 -2.36 -1.86
C SER A 124 4.84 -3.10 -1.41
N ARG A 125 4.77 -4.43 -1.32
CA ARG A 125 5.92 -5.27 -0.95
C ARG A 125 7.01 -5.35 -2.02
N GLN A 126 6.68 -5.04 -3.28
CA GLN A 126 7.65 -5.05 -4.39
C GLN A 126 8.41 -3.73 -4.55
N VAL A 127 7.96 -2.66 -3.91
CA VAL A 127 8.67 -1.38 -3.93
C VAL A 127 9.84 -1.43 -2.96
N THR A 128 11.04 -1.19 -3.48
CA THR A 128 12.26 -1.22 -2.68
C THR A 128 12.94 0.15 -2.66
N PHE A 129 13.54 0.47 -1.54
CA PHE A 129 14.50 1.56 -1.36
C PHE A 129 15.76 0.99 -0.72
N ASP A 130 16.91 1.28 -1.29
CA ASP A 130 18.18 0.70 -0.86
C ASP A 130 18.12 -0.84 -0.81
N ALA A 131 17.56 -1.44 -1.87
CA ALA A 131 17.33 -2.88 -2.05
C ALA A 131 16.45 -3.55 -0.98
N ARG A 132 15.77 -2.79 -0.11
CA ARG A 132 14.87 -3.29 0.94
C ARG A 132 13.45 -2.84 0.72
N ALA A 133 12.50 -3.75 0.88
CA ALA A 133 11.09 -3.42 0.97
C ALA A 133 10.76 -2.85 2.36
N ILE A 134 9.70 -2.04 2.48
CA ILE A 134 9.30 -1.46 3.77
C ILE A 134 8.97 -2.54 4.81
N SER A 135 8.43 -3.69 4.41
CA SER A 135 8.17 -4.82 5.30
C SER A 135 9.45 -5.45 5.86
N GLU A 136 10.53 -5.45 5.09
CA GLU A 136 11.84 -5.95 5.53
C GLU A 136 12.47 -4.97 6.53
N VAL A 137 12.35 -3.67 6.25
CA VAL A 137 12.82 -2.62 7.19
C VAL A 137 12.03 -2.68 8.50
N ALA A 138 10.71 -2.85 8.44
CA ALA A 138 9.85 -2.95 9.62
C ALA A 138 10.10 -4.22 10.47
N ALA A 139 10.68 -5.26 9.88
CA ALA A 139 11.06 -6.49 10.58
C ALA A 139 12.44 -6.41 11.26
N LEU A 140 13.21 -5.34 11.02
CA LEU A 140 14.51 -5.16 11.67
C LEU A 140 14.35 -4.88 13.17
N SER A 141 15.31 -5.30 13.96
CA SER A 141 15.44 -4.80 15.33
C SER A 141 15.73 -3.30 15.31
N VAL A 142 15.35 -2.57 16.37
CA VAL A 142 15.59 -1.12 16.48
C VAL A 142 17.08 -0.80 16.24
N ALA A 143 17.99 -1.56 16.84
CA ALA A 143 19.43 -1.37 16.65
C ALA A 143 19.87 -1.55 15.19
N THR A 144 19.34 -2.57 14.51
CA THR A 144 19.67 -2.82 13.09
C THR A 144 19.05 -1.78 12.18
N ALA A 145 17.80 -1.37 12.44
CA ALA A 145 17.14 -0.31 11.71
C ALA A 145 17.89 1.02 11.84
N ARG A 146 18.32 1.36 13.04
CA ARG A 146 19.14 2.53 13.30
C ARG A 146 20.46 2.50 12.53
N ALA A 147 21.20 1.39 12.60
CA ALA A 147 22.48 1.25 11.88
C ALA A 147 22.27 1.37 10.36
N TRP A 148 21.17 0.85 9.82
CA TRP A 148 20.83 0.99 8.41
C TRP A 148 20.52 2.45 8.06
N VAL A 149 19.70 3.15 8.85
CA VAL A 149 19.35 4.56 8.62
C VAL A 149 20.60 5.45 8.69
N GLU A 150 21.48 5.23 9.67
CA GLU A 150 22.78 5.92 9.78
C GLU A 150 23.66 5.62 8.57
N GLY A 151 23.56 4.40 8.02
CA GLY A 151 24.27 4.00 6.79
C GLY A 151 23.86 4.82 5.56
N LEU A 152 22.59 5.24 5.46
CA LEU A 152 22.08 6.05 4.35
C LEU A 152 22.73 7.44 4.26
N THR A 153 23.25 7.95 5.38
CA THR A 153 23.91 9.27 5.42
C THR A 153 25.38 9.24 5.01
N ARG A 154 25.95 8.05 4.75
CA ARG A 154 27.34 7.92 4.33
C ARG A 154 27.55 8.52 2.95
N GLU A 155 28.69 9.17 2.78
CA GLU A 155 29.05 9.81 1.53
C GLU A 155 29.04 8.79 0.36
N GLY A 156 28.37 9.16 -0.72
CA GLY A 156 28.26 8.32 -1.92
C GLY A 156 27.21 7.20 -1.86
N HIS A 157 26.50 7.00 -0.74
CA HIS A 157 25.44 5.99 -0.64
C HIS A 157 24.19 6.42 -1.40
N LEU A 158 23.76 7.65 -1.18
CA LEU A 158 22.66 8.27 -1.91
C LEU A 158 23.20 9.29 -2.92
N SER A 159 22.49 9.47 -4.02
CA SER A 159 22.78 10.56 -4.95
C SER A 159 22.60 11.92 -4.28
N VAL A 160 23.22 12.97 -4.81
CA VAL A 160 23.09 14.35 -4.30
C VAL A 160 21.63 14.79 -4.21
N ARG A 161 20.80 14.36 -5.17
CA ARG A 161 19.37 14.68 -5.18
C ARG A 161 18.63 13.94 -4.06
N GLU A 162 18.89 12.66 -3.88
CA GLU A 162 18.26 11.82 -2.84
C GLU A 162 18.66 12.29 -1.44
N THR A 163 19.95 12.62 -1.25
CA THR A 163 20.45 13.20 0.00
C THR A 163 19.73 14.49 0.34
N ARG A 164 19.54 15.39 -0.65
CA ARG A 164 18.80 16.65 -0.44
C ARG A 164 17.36 16.44 -0.04
N ILE A 165 16.68 15.48 -0.68
CA ILE A 165 15.24 15.17 -0.42
C ILE A 165 15.10 14.45 0.92
N GLY A 166 15.97 13.49 1.23
CA GLY A 166 15.83 12.58 2.37
C GLY A 166 16.42 13.11 3.68
N ARG A 167 17.25 14.15 3.66
CA ARG A 167 18.05 14.60 4.81
C ARG A 167 17.23 14.77 6.08
N ASP A 168 16.14 15.53 6.01
CA ASP A 168 15.34 15.88 7.19
C ASP A 168 14.56 14.68 7.69
N VAL A 169 14.03 13.84 6.77
CA VAL A 169 13.31 12.60 7.10
C VAL A 169 14.24 11.57 7.73
N ILE A 170 15.43 11.37 7.16
CA ILE A 170 16.43 10.43 7.69
C ILE A 170 16.88 10.86 9.08
N SER A 171 17.11 12.16 9.30
CA SER A 171 17.48 12.71 10.60
C SER A 171 16.39 12.48 11.65
N GLU A 172 15.13 12.69 11.28
CA GLU A 172 14.01 12.47 12.19
C GLU A 172 13.83 10.98 12.55
N ILE A 173 13.93 10.09 11.56
CA ILE A 173 13.85 8.64 11.79
C ILE A 173 15.01 8.20 12.71
N ALA A 174 16.23 8.66 12.44
CA ALA A 174 17.38 8.35 13.30
C ALA A 174 17.18 8.82 14.75
N GLY A 175 16.60 10.01 14.93
CA GLY A 175 16.27 10.54 16.25
C GLY A 175 15.21 9.72 17.01
N ARG A 176 14.22 9.18 16.29
CA ARG A 176 13.17 8.33 16.90
C ARG A 176 13.64 6.91 17.23
N LEU A 177 14.74 6.45 16.63
CA LEU A 177 15.33 5.14 16.88
C LEU A 177 16.41 5.16 17.99
N GLN A 178 16.57 6.28 18.69
CA GLN A 178 17.46 6.42 19.85
C GLN A 178 16.79 5.90 21.12
#